data_e31f2fc0b757111092aaae9870d504e3
#
_entry.id   e31f2fc0b757111092aaae9870d504e3
#
_cell.length_a   1.000
_cell.length_b   1.000
_cell.length_c   1.000
_cell.angle_alpha   90.00
_cell.angle_beta   90.00
_cell.angle_gamma   90.00
#
_symmetry.space_group_name_H-M   'P 1'
#
loop_
_entity.id
_entity.type
_entity.pdbx_description
1 polymer ?
#
loop_
_entity_poly.entity_id
_entity_poly.type
_entity_poly.pdbx_seq_one_letter_code
_entity_poly.pdbx_strand_id
1 'polypeptide(L)'
;MAIGFASLGILIINVILHVVSIIVTVLALNNNRTDLNCKGTIIREYNETVRVEKITQWYNTSTIKYIERPSNEYYMNNTEPLCEAQGFAPFSKDNGIRIGSRGHVFVIREPFVSCSPSECRTFFLTQGSLLNDKHSNGTVKDRSPYRTLMSVKIGQSPNVYQARFESVAWSATACHDGKKWMTVGVTGPDNQAIAVVSYGGVPVDIINSWAGDILRTQESSCTCIKGDCYWVMTDGPANRQAKYRIFKAKDGKVIGQTDISFNGGHIEECSCYPNEGKVECICRDNWTGTNRPILVISSDLSYTVGYLCAGIPTDTPRGEDSQFTGSCTNPLGNKGYGVKGFGFRQGTDVWAGRTISRTSRSGFEIIKIRNGWTQNSKDQIRRQVIIDDPNWSGYSGSFTLPVELTKKECLVPCFWVEMIRGKPEETTIWTSSSSIVMCGVDHKIASWSWHDGAILPFDIDKM
;
A
#
# COMPACT_ATOMS: atom_id res chain seq x y z
N MET A 1 -22.55 63.95 -33.81
CA MET A 1 -22.47 62.58 -34.35
C MET A 1 -21.24 61.80 -33.98
N ALA A 2 -20.19 62.34 -33.39
CA ALA A 2 -18.96 61.63 -33.06
C ALA A 2 -19.02 60.78 -31.74
N ILE A 3 -19.96 61.10 -30.83
CA ILE A 3 -20.06 60.39 -29.51
C ILE A 3 -20.73 59.02 -29.63
N GLY A 4 -21.57 58.77 -30.64
CA GLY A 4 -22.27 57.51 -30.85
C GLY A 4 -21.37 56.35 -31.34
N PHE A 5 -20.32 56.65 -32.09
CA PHE A 5 -19.43 55.63 -32.66
C PHE A 5 -18.43 55.09 -31.63
N ALA A 6 -18.00 55.91 -30.66
CA ALA A 6 -17.10 55.48 -29.61
C ALA A 6 -17.78 54.52 -28.62
N SER A 7 -19.03 54.77 -28.26
CA SER A 7 -19.83 53.91 -27.39
C SER A 7 -20.15 52.56 -28.02
N LEU A 8 -20.42 52.53 -29.32
CA LEU A 8 -20.69 51.27 -30.05
C LEU A 8 -19.42 50.42 -30.19
N GLY A 9 -18.26 51.05 -30.41
CA GLY A 9 -16.96 50.35 -30.45
C GLY A 9 -16.60 49.70 -29.13
N ILE A 10 -16.80 50.37 -27.99
CA ILE A 10 -16.54 49.83 -26.66
C ILE A 10 -17.50 48.66 -26.36
N LEU A 11 -18.76 48.75 -26.76
CA LEU A 11 -19.72 47.67 -26.57
C LEU A 11 -19.34 46.41 -27.37
N ILE A 12 -18.91 46.57 -28.61
CA ILE A 12 -18.49 45.45 -29.48
C ILE A 12 -17.23 44.79 -28.90
N ILE A 13 -16.23 45.56 -28.42
CA ILE A 13 -15.02 45.02 -27.81
C ILE A 13 -15.36 44.22 -26.54
N ASN A 14 -16.25 44.72 -25.68
CA ASN A 14 -16.67 44.00 -24.49
C ASN A 14 -17.41 42.69 -24.83
N VAL A 15 -18.25 42.65 -25.83
CA VAL A 15 -18.93 41.45 -26.27
C VAL A 15 -17.92 40.41 -26.81
N ILE A 16 -16.96 40.86 -27.62
CA ILE A 16 -15.91 39.98 -28.15
C ILE A 16 -15.06 39.39 -27.00
N LEU A 17 -14.65 40.20 -26.01
CA LEU A 17 -13.88 39.73 -24.86
C LEU A 17 -14.68 38.72 -24.04
N HIS A 18 -15.97 38.91 -23.84
CA HIS A 18 -16.83 37.94 -23.14
C HIS A 18 -16.97 36.62 -23.91
N VAL A 19 -17.15 36.67 -25.23
CA VAL A 19 -17.26 35.49 -26.09
C VAL A 19 -15.92 34.73 -26.07
N VAL A 20 -14.78 35.41 -26.19
CA VAL A 20 -13.46 34.78 -26.11
C VAL A 20 -13.22 34.14 -24.72
N SER A 21 -13.62 34.83 -23.65
CA SER A 21 -13.53 34.26 -22.29
C SER A 21 -14.36 33.00 -22.11
N ILE A 22 -15.59 32.99 -22.66
CA ILE A 22 -16.46 31.80 -22.63
C ILE A 22 -15.86 30.67 -23.46
N ILE A 23 -15.31 30.94 -24.62
CA ILE A 23 -14.68 29.93 -25.49
C ILE A 23 -13.44 29.34 -24.78
N VAL A 24 -12.60 30.18 -24.19
CA VAL A 24 -11.42 29.70 -23.44
C VAL A 24 -11.84 28.87 -22.24
N THR A 25 -12.87 29.27 -21.52
CA THR A 25 -13.40 28.50 -20.38
C THR A 25 -13.98 27.16 -20.82
N VAL A 26 -14.74 27.13 -21.92
CA VAL A 26 -15.29 25.87 -22.47
C VAL A 26 -14.18 24.95 -22.99
N LEU A 27 -13.15 25.51 -23.64
CA LEU A 27 -11.99 24.73 -24.09
C LEU A 27 -11.19 24.20 -22.90
N ALA A 28 -11.01 24.97 -21.85
CA ALA A 28 -10.36 24.53 -20.62
C ALA A 28 -11.19 23.44 -19.89
N LEU A 29 -12.50 23.58 -19.84
CA LEU A 29 -13.40 22.57 -19.28
C LEU A 29 -13.43 21.29 -20.12
N ASN A 30 -13.37 21.40 -21.45
CA ASN A 30 -13.28 20.23 -22.32
C ASN A 30 -11.92 19.55 -22.25
N ASN A 31 -10.81 20.29 -22.12
CA ASN A 31 -9.49 19.70 -21.90
C ASN A 31 -9.42 18.98 -20.55
N ASN A 32 -10.04 19.53 -19.51
CA ASN A 32 -10.13 18.84 -18.21
C ASN A 32 -11.05 17.61 -18.27
N ARG A 33 -12.10 17.62 -19.11
CA ARG A 33 -12.95 16.43 -19.34
C ARG A 33 -12.25 15.37 -20.17
N THR A 34 -11.40 15.74 -21.12
CA THR A 34 -10.60 14.78 -21.90
C THR A 34 -9.55 14.09 -21.04
N ASP A 35 -8.93 14.78 -20.07
CA ASP A 35 -8.00 14.14 -19.11
C ASP A 35 -8.70 13.16 -18.15
N LEU A 36 -9.91 13.46 -17.71
CA LEU A 36 -10.73 12.56 -16.89
C LEU A 36 -11.24 11.34 -17.69
N ASN A 37 -11.60 11.53 -18.95
CA ASN A 37 -11.98 10.44 -19.85
C ASN A 37 -10.77 9.59 -20.24
N CYS A 38 -9.59 10.17 -20.43
CA CYS A 38 -8.38 9.39 -20.71
C CYS A 38 -8.03 8.42 -19.59
N LYS A 39 -8.23 8.77 -18.31
CA LYS A 39 -7.96 7.86 -17.19
C LYS A 39 -8.91 6.67 -17.15
N GLY A 40 -10.17 6.84 -17.51
CA GLY A 40 -11.14 5.75 -17.62
C GLY A 40 -11.01 4.95 -18.92
N THR A 41 -10.75 5.62 -20.03
CA THR A 41 -10.59 5.02 -21.36
C THR A 41 -9.32 4.19 -21.48
N ILE A 42 -8.23 4.61 -20.82
CA ILE A 42 -6.98 3.85 -20.76
C ILE A 42 -7.19 2.44 -20.18
N ILE A 43 -8.12 2.26 -19.27
CA ILE A 43 -8.40 0.97 -18.64
C ILE A 43 -9.33 0.11 -19.50
N ARG A 44 -10.18 0.70 -20.35
CA ARG A 44 -11.20 0.00 -21.12
C ARG A 44 -10.82 -0.33 -22.57
N GLU A 45 -10.07 0.53 -23.24
CA GLU A 45 -9.92 0.49 -24.71
C GLU A 45 -8.54 0.05 -25.21
N TYR A 46 -7.57 -0.14 -24.32
CA TYR A 46 -6.26 -0.61 -24.74
C TYR A 46 -6.31 -2.08 -25.16
N ASN A 47 -5.88 -2.36 -26.40
CA ASN A 47 -5.45 -3.72 -26.72
C ASN A 47 -4.09 -3.99 -26.06
N GLU A 48 -3.80 -5.25 -25.86
CA GLU A 48 -2.63 -5.72 -25.11
C GLU A 48 -1.31 -5.18 -25.68
N THR A 49 -1.20 -5.09 -26.99
CA THR A 49 -0.01 -4.64 -27.71
C THR A 49 0.32 -3.16 -27.42
N VAL A 50 -0.66 -2.29 -27.48
CA VAL A 50 -0.47 -0.85 -27.24
C VAL A 50 -0.08 -0.57 -25.79
N ARG A 51 -0.57 -1.36 -24.84
CA ARG A 51 -0.20 -1.26 -23.43
C ARG A 51 1.24 -1.64 -23.17
N VAL A 52 1.67 -2.76 -23.73
CA VAL A 52 3.05 -3.24 -23.60
C VAL A 52 4.04 -2.25 -24.21
N GLU A 53 3.73 -1.69 -25.36
CA GLU A 53 4.58 -0.66 -25.99
C GLU A 53 4.69 0.60 -25.13
N LYS A 54 3.59 1.09 -24.56
CA LYS A 54 3.61 2.27 -23.69
C LYS A 54 4.33 2.02 -22.38
N ILE A 55 4.15 0.85 -21.78
CA ILE A 55 4.88 0.43 -20.60
C ILE A 55 6.39 0.38 -20.92
N THR A 56 6.77 -0.21 -22.05
CA THR A 56 8.18 -0.31 -22.47
C THR A 56 8.80 1.07 -22.73
N GLN A 57 8.06 1.98 -23.35
CA GLN A 57 8.51 3.37 -23.56
C GLN A 57 8.68 4.12 -22.23
N TRP A 58 7.85 3.85 -21.25
CA TRP A 58 7.90 4.47 -19.92
C TRP A 58 9.16 4.07 -19.14
N TYR A 59 9.69 2.88 -19.40
CA TYR A 59 10.85 2.32 -18.74
C TYR A 59 12.19 2.59 -19.45
N ASN A 60 12.17 3.39 -20.49
CA ASN A 60 13.42 3.81 -21.10
C ASN A 60 14.14 4.79 -20.15
N THR A 61 15.26 4.36 -19.60
CA THR A 61 16.07 5.13 -18.64
C THR A 61 16.49 6.50 -19.16
N SER A 62 16.61 6.65 -20.47
CA SER A 62 16.96 7.93 -21.11
C SER A 62 15.87 8.99 -21.00
N THR A 63 14.62 8.61 -20.67
CA THR A 63 13.51 9.53 -20.52
C THR A 63 13.25 9.96 -19.08
N ILE A 64 13.92 9.34 -18.10
CA ILE A 64 13.77 9.67 -16.69
C ILE A 64 14.56 10.94 -16.40
N LYS A 65 13.84 11.98 -16.04
CA LYS A 65 14.42 13.26 -15.64
C LYS A 65 14.57 13.32 -14.13
N TYR A 66 15.75 13.73 -13.69
CA TYR A 66 15.98 14.05 -12.29
C TYR A 66 15.19 15.31 -11.91
N ILE A 67 14.49 15.26 -10.79
CA ILE A 67 13.79 16.42 -10.23
C ILE A 67 14.73 17.11 -9.26
N GLU A 68 15.18 18.33 -9.62
CA GLU A 68 15.91 19.19 -8.71
C GLU A 68 14.97 19.72 -7.63
N ARG A 69 15.44 19.71 -6.39
CA ARG A 69 14.69 20.18 -5.24
C ARG A 69 15.19 21.54 -4.79
N PRO A 70 14.28 22.49 -4.45
CA PRO A 70 14.67 23.72 -3.76
C PRO A 70 15.33 23.41 -2.41
N SER A 71 16.41 24.13 -2.08
CA SER A 71 17.24 23.86 -0.90
C SER A 71 16.57 24.09 0.46
N ASN A 72 15.40 24.75 0.50
CA ASN A 72 14.73 25.21 1.73
C ASN A 72 13.39 24.53 2.00
N GLU A 73 13.12 23.37 1.42
CA GLU A 73 11.88 22.66 1.66
C GLU A 73 11.92 21.86 2.95
N TYR A 74 10.79 21.86 3.66
CA TYR A 74 10.59 21.12 4.90
C TYR A 74 10.32 19.63 4.62
N TYR A 75 10.87 18.78 5.46
CA TYR A 75 10.55 17.37 5.50
C TYR A 75 9.94 16.98 6.84
N MET A 76 9.10 15.93 6.85
CA MET A 76 8.69 15.31 8.10
C MET A 76 9.91 14.71 8.82
N ASN A 77 10.05 14.95 10.11
CA ASN A 77 11.14 14.39 10.89
C ASN A 77 10.98 12.87 11.05
N ASN A 78 9.85 12.43 11.57
CA ASN A 78 9.56 11.02 11.90
C ASN A 78 10.65 10.36 12.77
N THR A 79 11.30 11.17 13.61
CA THR A 79 12.30 10.71 14.60
C THR A 79 11.69 10.46 15.96
N GLU A 80 10.44 10.82 16.14
CA GLU A 80 9.67 10.66 17.36
C GLU A 80 9.45 9.17 17.67
N PRO A 81 9.24 8.82 18.93
CA PRO A 81 8.85 7.46 19.27
C PRO A 81 7.41 7.16 18.84
N LEU A 82 7.05 5.90 18.75
CA LEU A 82 5.65 5.50 18.66
C LEU A 82 4.90 5.90 19.92
N CYS A 83 3.67 6.38 19.74
CA CYS A 83 2.75 6.53 20.85
C CYS A 83 2.46 5.15 21.49
N GLU A 84 2.37 5.12 22.81
CA GLU A 84 1.90 3.92 23.49
C GLU A 84 0.40 3.71 23.20
N ALA A 85 0.07 2.51 22.70
CA ALA A 85 -1.30 2.13 22.44
C ALA A 85 -1.82 1.19 23.54
N GLN A 86 -3.01 1.48 24.07
CA GLN A 86 -3.75 0.60 24.98
C GLN A 86 -4.86 -0.17 24.26
N GLY A 87 -5.16 0.21 23.04
CA GLY A 87 -6.11 -0.40 22.16
C GLY A 87 -6.07 0.27 20.78
N PHE A 88 -6.90 -0.21 19.86
CA PHE A 88 -7.03 0.34 18.52
C PHE A 88 -8.48 0.68 18.22
N ALA A 89 -8.71 1.90 17.75
CA ALA A 89 -10.03 2.40 17.39
C ALA A 89 -10.21 2.42 15.86
N PRO A 90 -11.45 2.28 15.35
CA PRO A 90 -11.74 2.48 13.95
C PRO A 90 -11.31 3.86 13.49
N PHE A 91 -10.63 3.91 12.35
CA PHE A 91 -10.19 5.16 11.72
C PHE A 91 -10.90 5.38 10.38
N SER A 92 -11.01 4.34 9.56
CA SER A 92 -11.66 4.42 8.26
C SER A 92 -12.10 3.05 7.76
N LYS A 93 -13.05 3.05 6.83
CA LYS A 93 -13.49 1.88 6.07
C LYS A 93 -13.73 2.27 4.62
N ASP A 94 -13.21 1.46 3.72
CA ASP A 94 -13.59 1.47 2.32
C ASP A 94 -14.84 0.61 2.10
N ASN A 95 -15.84 1.15 1.43
CA ASN A 95 -17.08 0.45 1.10
C ASN A 95 -17.16 0.07 -0.39
N GLY A 96 -16.03 0.05 -1.11
CA GLY A 96 -15.99 -0.12 -2.56
C GLY A 96 -16.73 -1.35 -3.07
N ILE A 97 -16.58 -2.49 -2.43
CA ILE A 97 -17.28 -3.72 -2.84
C ILE A 97 -18.79 -3.61 -2.63
N ARG A 98 -19.24 -3.02 -1.55
CA ARG A 98 -20.68 -2.83 -1.29
C ARG A 98 -21.36 -1.91 -2.30
N ILE A 99 -20.65 -0.91 -2.80
CA ILE A 99 -21.18 0.08 -3.76
C ILE A 99 -20.71 -0.17 -5.19
N GLY A 100 -19.93 -1.23 -5.41
CA GLY A 100 -19.25 -1.51 -6.68
C GLY A 100 -20.15 -1.59 -7.90
N SER A 101 -21.37 -2.09 -7.73
CA SER A 101 -22.37 -2.17 -8.80
C SER A 101 -22.90 -0.81 -9.28
N ARG A 102 -22.70 0.25 -8.50
CA ARG A 102 -23.23 1.60 -8.77
C ARG A 102 -22.16 2.68 -8.89
N GLY A 103 -20.92 2.38 -8.50
CA GLY A 103 -19.90 3.39 -8.27
C GLY A 103 -18.71 3.35 -9.22
N HIS A 104 -18.72 2.60 -10.31
CA HIS A 104 -17.58 2.44 -11.23
C HIS A 104 -16.28 2.13 -10.46
N VAL A 105 -16.34 1.14 -9.58
CA VAL A 105 -15.25 0.75 -8.69
C VAL A 105 -14.32 -0.21 -9.41
N PHE A 106 -13.02 0.01 -9.27
CA PHE A 106 -12.00 -0.91 -9.78
C PHE A 106 -12.01 -2.25 -9.06
N VAL A 107 -11.73 -3.30 -9.81
CA VAL A 107 -11.26 -4.56 -9.23
C VAL A 107 -9.85 -4.31 -8.72
N ILE A 108 -9.63 -4.52 -7.43
CA ILE A 108 -8.36 -4.25 -6.76
C ILE A 108 -7.91 -5.40 -5.89
N ARG A 109 -6.63 -5.44 -5.58
CA ARG A 109 -6.06 -6.10 -4.40
C ARG A 109 -4.89 -5.26 -3.88
N GLU A 110 -4.35 -5.70 -2.78
CA GLU A 110 -3.23 -5.09 -2.08
C GLU A 110 -3.48 -3.59 -1.78
N PRO A 111 -4.63 -3.26 -1.13
CA PRO A 111 -4.81 -1.91 -0.62
C PRO A 111 -3.91 -1.67 0.58
N PHE A 112 -3.32 -0.49 0.65
CA PHE A 112 -2.56 -0.06 1.82
C PHE A 112 -2.72 1.44 2.05
N VAL A 113 -2.39 1.90 3.25
CA VAL A 113 -2.53 3.29 3.65
C VAL A 113 -1.17 3.89 3.95
N SER A 114 -0.98 5.12 3.51
CA SER A 114 0.15 5.97 3.88
C SER A 114 -0.33 7.40 4.07
N CYS A 115 0.32 8.15 4.94
CA CYS A 115 -0.11 9.49 5.33
C CYS A 115 0.95 10.55 5.02
N SER A 116 0.47 11.72 4.59
CA SER A 116 1.23 12.96 4.48
C SER A 116 0.96 13.85 5.69
N PRO A 117 1.61 15.01 5.83
CA PRO A 117 1.28 15.98 6.89
C PRO A 117 -0.16 16.48 6.88
N SER A 118 -0.87 16.33 5.77
CA SER A 118 -2.22 16.88 5.57
C SER A 118 -3.31 15.86 5.32
N GLU A 119 -2.97 14.66 4.86
CA GLU A 119 -3.97 13.63 4.51
C GLU A 119 -3.39 12.21 4.60
N CYS A 120 -4.26 11.24 4.81
CA CYS A 120 -3.98 9.84 4.54
C CYS A 120 -4.61 9.41 3.23
N ARG A 121 -3.92 8.57 2.48
CA ARG A 121 -4.41 8.00 1.21
C ARG A 121 -4.38 6.48 1.25
N THR A 122 -5.38 5.89 0.65
CA THR A 122 -5.41 4.45 0.36
C THR A 122 -4.85 4.23 -1.04
N PHE A 123 -3.76 3.50 -1.13
CA PHE A 123 -3.14 3.02 -2.37
C PHE A 123 -3.62 1.61 -2.65
N PHE A 124 -3.75 1.26 -3.92
CA PHE A 124 -4.22 -0.07 -4.31
C PHE A 124 -3.74 -0.42 -5.72
N LEU A 125 -3.67 -1.72 -5.99
CA LEU A 125 -3.31 -2.26 -7.30
C LEU A 125 -4.58 -2.70 -8.03
N THR A 126 -4.86 -2.07 -9.15
CA THR A 126 -6.01 -2.45 -10.01
C THR A 126 -5.68 -3.68 -10.83
N GLN A 127 -6.71 -4.33 -11.37
CA GLN A 127 -6.56 -5.37 -12.39
C GLN A 127 -6.81 -4.84 -13.82
N GLY A 128 -7.02 -3.53 -13.96
CA GLY A 128 -7.35 -2.90 -15.23
C GLY A 128 -8.81 -3.07 -15.63
N SER A 129 -9.69 -3.40 -14.69
CA SER A 129 -11.11 -3.60 -14.92
C SER A 129 -11.94 -3.03 -13.76
N LEU A 130 -13.22 -2.84 -14.00
CA LEU A 130 -14.18 -2.42 -13.00
C LEU A 130 -14.98 -3.63 -12.49
N LEU A 131 -15.45 -3.56 -11.25
CA LEU A 131 -16.43 -4.51 -10.73
C LEU A 131 -17.66 -4.51 -11.65
N ASN A 132 -18.20 -5.68 -11.91
CA ASN A 132 -19.37 -5.90 -12.77
C ASN A 132 -19.15 -5.64 -14.27
N ASP A 133 -17.93 -5.37 -14.70
CA ASP A 133 -17.58 -5.35 -16.11
C ASP A 133 -17.21 -6.77 -16.58
N LYS A 134 -17.51 -7.11 -17.85
CA LYS A 134 -17.08 -8.40 -18.43
C LYS A 134 -15.58 -8.65 -18.33
N HIS A 135 -14.78 -7.58 -18.33
CA HIS A 135 -13.33 -7.62 -18.17
C HIS A 135 -12.88 -7.94 -16.72
N SER A 136 -13.80 -7.95 -15.76
CA SER A 136 -13.50 -8.37 -14.38
C SER A 136 -13.42 -9.88 -14.22
N ASN A 137 -13.87 -10.64 -15.22
CA ASN A 137 -13.85 -12.09 -15.17
C ASN A 137 -12.43 -12.64 -15.12
N GLY A 138 -12.15 -13.49 -14.14
CA GLY A 138 -10.85 -14.11 -13.98
C GLY A 138 -9.73 -13.18 -13.47
N THR A 139 -10.06 -12.04 -12.85
CA THR A 139 -9.10 -11.08 -12.30
C THR A 139 -8.44 -11.58 -11.00
N VAL A 140 -7.87 -12.77 -11.04
CA VAL A 140 -7.19 -13.42 -9.89
C VAL A 140 -5.67 -13.44 -10.04
N LYS A 141 -5.12 -13.01 -11.17
CA LYS A 141 -3.68 -13.03 -11.43
C LYS A 141 -2.96 -11.97 -10.60
N ASP A 142 -1.93 -12.35 -9.88
CA ASP A 142 -1.12 -11.43 -9.09
C ASP A 142 -0.32 -10.47 -9.98
N ARG A 143 0.18 -10.94 -11.10
CA ARG A 143 0.98 -10.16 -12.04
C ARG A 143 0.36 -10.16 -13.43
N SER A 144 0.15 -8.96 -13.93
CA SER A 144 -0.27 -8.75 -15.31
C SER A 144 0.19 -7.36 -15.78
N PRO A 145 0.35 -7.14 -17.10
CA PRO A 145 0.70 -5.83 -17.63
C PRO A 145 -0.44 -4.80 -17.45
N TYR A 146 -1.61 -5.22 -17.05
CA TYR A 146 -2.79 -4.39 -16.85
C TYR A 146 -2.87 -3.76 -15.47
N ARG A 147 -2.07 -4.22 -14.51
CA ARG A 147 -2.13 -3.72 -13.15
C ARG A 147 -1.52 -2.33 -13.03
N THR A 148 -2.18 -1.49 -12.27
CA THR A 148 -1.74 -0.11 -12.00
C THR A 148 -1.85 0.20 -10.51
N LEU A 149 -0.90 0.99 -10.01
CA LEU A 149 -0.99 1.59 -8.69
C LEU A 149 -1.81 2.88 -8.80
N MET A 150 -2.85 2.96 -8.03
CA MET A 150 -3.71 4.14 -7.91
C MET A 150 -3.94 4.47 -6.44
N SER A 151 -4.46 5.65 -6.16
CA SER A 151 -4.79 6.07 -4.79
C SER A 151 -6.05 6.91 -4.74
N VAL A 152 -6.72 6.86 -3.59
CA VAL A 152 -7.83 7.74 -3.21
C VAL A 152 -7.56 8.32 -1.84
N LYS A 153 -8.23 9.39 -1.47
CA LYS A 153 -8.26 9.83 -0.07
C LYS A 153 -8.84 8.72 0.79
N ILE A 154 -8.32 8.56 1.99
CA ILE A 154 -8.80 7.53 2.91
C ILE A 154 -10.33 7.63 3.10
N GLY A 155 -10.99 6.49 3.15
CA GLY A 155 -12.46 6.40 3.26
C GLY A 155 -13.22 6.49 1.93
N GLN A 156 -12.57 6.90 0.84
CA GLN A 156 -13.17 6.86 -0.48
C GLN A 156 -13.07 5.45 -1.08
N SER A 157 -14.04 5.08 -1.89
CA SER A 157 -13.96 3.84 -2.67
C SER A 157 -12.96 3.98 -3.83
N PRO A 158 -12.35 2.89 -4.29
CA PRO A 158 -11.41 2.91 -5.41
C PRO A 158 -12.13 3.05 -6.75
N ASN A 159 -12.81 4.19 -6.97
CA ASN A 159 -13.59 4.45 -8.17
C ASN A 159 -12.84 5.32 -9.19
N VAL A 160 -13.29 5.27 -10.45
CA VAL A 160 -12.62 5.95 -11.57
C VAL A 160 -12.64 7.47 -11.46
N TYR A 161 -13.59 8.05 -10.73
CA TYR A 161 -13.77 9.50 -10.67
C TYR A 161 -12.82 10.15 -9.66
N GLN A 162 -12.47 9.44 -8.61
CA GLN A 162 -11.68 9.95 -7.49
C GLN A 162 -10.25 9.40 -7.45
N ALA A 163 -10.02 8.27 -8.12
CA ALA A 163 -8.71 7.64 -8.11
C ALA A 163 -7.68 8.44 -8.90
N ARG A 164 -6.53 8.65 -8.27
CA ARG A 164 -5.34 9.23 -8.88
C ARG A 164 -4.43 8.11 -9.37
N PHE A 165 -3.96 8.20 -10.61
CA PHE A 165 -2.94 7.30 -11.14
C PHE A 165 -1.58 7.62 -10.51
N GLU A 166 -0.87 6.59 -10.08
CA GLU A 166 0.47 6.74 -9.49
C GLU A 166 1.54 6.08 -10.38
N SER A 167 1.35 4.84 -10.78
CA SER A 167 2.33 4.09 -11.57
C SER A 167 1.71 2.86 -12.21
N VAL A 168 2.38 2.28 -13.20
CA VAL A 168 2.08 0.93 -13.66
C VAL A 168 2.78 -0.05 -12.73
N ALA A 169 2.03 -0.96 -12.11
CA ALA A 169 2.61 -1.86 -11.12
C ALA A 169 1.72 -3.06 -10.83
N TRP A 170 2.35 -4.19 -10.56
CA TRP A 170 1.73 -5.35 -9.93
C TRP A 170 2.30 -5.63 -8.52
N SER A 171 3.30 -4.86 -8.08
CA SER A 171 3.79 -4.79 -6.71
C SER A 171 4.22 -3.36 -6.42
N ALA A 172 3.98 -2.84 -5.22
CA ALA A 172 4.21 -1.43 -4.96
C ALA A 172 4.46 -1.08 -3.50
N THR A 173 5.04 0.10 -3.30
CA THR A 173 5.07 0.83 -2.04
C THR A 173 4.91 2.33 -2.32
N ALA A 174 4.47 3.08 -1.33
CA ALA A 174 4.31 4.52 -1.44
C ALA A 174 4.43 5.17 -0.06
N CYS A 175 5.00 6.36 -0.01
CA CYS A 175 5.09 7.16 1.20
C CYS A 175 5.29 8.65 0.85
N HIS A 176 5.08 9.52 1.83
CA HIS A 176 5.25 10.97 1.71
C HIS A 176 6.41 11.42 2.59
N ASP A 177 7.32 12.22 2.06
CA ASP A 177 8.50 12.70 2.79
C ASP A 177 8.25 14.02 3.55
N GLY A 178 7.05 14.55 3.48
CA GLY A 178 6.65 15.87 4.00
C GLY A 178 6.45 16.89 2.89
N LYS A 179 6.96 16.62 1.69
CA LYS A 179 6.88 17.51 0.53
C LYS A 179 6.08 16.91 -0.62
N LYS A 180 6.41 15.70 -1.00
CA LYS A 180 5.79 14.98 -2.13
C LYS A 180 5.63 13.51 -1.84
N TRP A 181 4.72 12.88 -2.56
CA TRP A 181 4.57 11.43 -2.58
C TRP A 181 5.69 10.79 -3.40
N MET A 182 6.32 9.78 -2.83
CA MET A 182 7.18 8.85 -3.54
C MET A 182 6.44 7.54 -3.73
N THR A 183 6.49 6.97 -4.91
CA THR A 183 5.97 5.64 -5.21
C THR A 183 7.05 4.78 -5.84
N VAL A 184 7.02 3.49 -5.54
CA VAL A 184 7.83 2.47 -6.20
C VAL A 184 6.88 1.44 -6.77
N GLY A 185 6.82 1.34 -8.08
CA GLY A 185 5.95 0.41 -8.79
C GLY A 185 6.75 -0.61 -9.58
N VAL A 186 6.51 -1.89 -9.33
CA VAL A 186 7.19 -2.99 -10.02
C VAL A 186 6.26 -3.57 -11.08
N THR A 187 6.80 -3.76 -12.29
CA THR A 187 6.08 -4.39 -13.39
C THR A 187 7.06 -5.04 -14.38
N GLY A 188 6.53 -5.71 -15.38
CA GLY A 188 7.28 -6.39 -16.41
C GLY A 188 7.22 -7.91 -16.28
N PRO A 189 7.94 -8.63 -17.17
CA PRO A 189 8.02 -10.08 -17.10
C PRO A 189 8.70 -10.56 -15.82
N ASP A 190 8.34 -11.74 -15.33
CA ASP A 190 8.83 -12.30 -14.07
C ASP A 190 10.36 -12.34 -13.97
N ASN A 191 11.04 -12.59 -15.07
CA ASN A 191 12.51 -12.71 -15.11
C ASN A 191 13.23 -11.40 -15.44
N GLN A 192 12.50 -10.35 -15.77
CA GLN A 192 13.05 -9.06 -16.20
C GLN A 192 12.24 -7.88 -15.65
N ALA A 193 11.63 -8.05 -14.49
CA ALA A 193 10.86 -7.00 -13.87
C ALA A 193 11.76 -5.81 -13.50
N ILE A 194 11.16 -4.63 -13.50
CA ILE A 194 11.78 -3.39 -13.06
C ILE A 194 10.89 -2.67 -12.07
N ALA A 195 11.50 -1.88 -11.20
CA ALA A 195 10.80 -0.97 -10.32
C ALA A 195 11.03 0.47 -10.81
N VAL A 196 9.96 1.22 -10.97
CA VAL A 196 10.02 2.65 -11.27
C VAL A 196 9.79 3.43 -9.99
N VAL A 197 10.73 4.28 -9.65
CA VAL A 197 10.61 5.21 -8.53
C VAL A 197 10.11 6.54 -9.07
N SER A 198 8.94 6.97 -8.59
CA SER A 198 8.32 8.24 -8.98
C SER A 198 8.28 9.17 -7.77
N TYR A 199 8.40 10.46 -8.04
CA TYR A 199 8.37 11.51 -7.03
C TYR A 199 7.50 12.67 -7.51
N GLY A 200 6.46 13.00 -6.74
CA GLY A 200 5.46 13.98 -7.18
C GLY A 200 4.74 13.58 -8.47
N GLY A 201 4.54 12.29 -8.70
CA GLY A 201 3.89 11.76 -9.89
C GLY A 201 4.78 11.67 -11.14
N VAL A 202 6.08 11.95 -11.02
CA VAL A 202 7.04 11.93 -12.14
C VAL A 202 8.06 10.82 -11.91
N PRO A 203 8.32 9.93 -12.89
CA PRO A 203 9.38 8.94 -12.80
C PRO A 203 10.75 9.61 -12.67
N VAL A 204 11.55 9.16 -11.71
CA VAL A 204 12.86 9.73 -11.38
C VAL A 204 13.97 8.70 -11.52
N ASP A 205 13.71 7.44 -11.15
CA ASP A 205 14.75 6.41 -11.11
C ASP A 205 14.17 5.04 -11.44
N ILE A 206 15.05 4.10 -11.78
CA ILE A 206 14.70 2.71 -12.09
C ILE A 206 15.61 1.76 -11.30
N ILE A 207 15.00 0.70 -10.78
CA ILE A 207 15.69 -0.42 -10.16
C ILE A 207 15.45 -1.65 -11.03
N ASN A 208 16.52 -2.27 -11.53
CA ASN A 208 16.44 -3.50 -12.29
C ASN A 208 16.41 -4.71 -11.35
N SER A 209 15.74 -5.78 -11.78
CA SER A 209 15.84 -7.09 -11.14
C SER A 209 17.31 -7.53 -11.01
N TRP A 210 17.66 -8.11 -9.87
CA TRP A 210 19.02 -8.57 -9.59
C TRP A 210 19.16 -10.10 -9.45
N ALA A 211 18.04 -10.80 -9.36
CA ALA A 211 18.00 -12.27 -9.31
C ALA A 211 17.17 -12.87 -10.44
N GLY A 212 16.48 -12.06 -11.24
CA GLY A 212 15.71 -12.51 -12.38
C GLY A 212 14.50 -13.40 -12.04
N ASP A 213 13.90 -13.22 -10.85
CA ASP A 213 12.81 -14.07 -10.40
C ASP A 213 11.81 -13.31 -9.54
N ILE A 214 10.96 -12.55 -10.22
CA ILE A 214 9.84 -11.81 -9.61
C ILE A 214 10.31 -10.79 -8.57
N LEU A 215 10.96 -9.72 -9.04
CA LEU A 215 11.24 -8.55 -8.22
C LEU A 215 9.92 -8.05 -7.61
N ARG A 216 9.90 -7.81 -6.29
CA ARG A 216 8.68 -7.41 -5.56
C ARG A 216 9.02 -6.58 -4.34
N THR A 217 8.05 -5.83 -3.84
CA THR A 217 8.24 -4.94 -2.70
C THR A 217 7.14 -5.11 -1.64
N GLN A 218 6.92 -4.14 -0.80
CA GLN A 218 6.23 -4.27 0.47
C GLN A 218 4.73 -4.46 0.40
N GLU A 219 4.03 -3.93 -0.60
CA GLU A 219 2.57 -3.86 -0.64
C GLU A 219 1.99 -3.06 0.55
N SER A 220 2.79 -2.18 1.13
CA SER A 220 2.46 -1.30 2.24
C SER A 220 3.30 -0.03 2.18
N SER A 221 3.11 0.88 3.15
CA SER A 221 3.83 2.15 3.21
C SER A 221 5.34 1.94 3.31
N CYS A 222 6.12 2.66 2.51
CA CYS A 222 7.51 2.92 2.82
C CYS A 222 7.62 3.93 3.97
N THR A 223 8.83 4.14 4.46
CA THR A 223 9.07 4.96 5.66
C THR A 223 10.06 6.08 5.34
N CYS A 224 9.63 7.32 5.53
CA CYS A 224 10.48 8.48 5.33
C CYS A 224 10.88 9.09 6.66
N ILE A 225 12.18 9.33 6.87
CA ILE A 225 12.76 9.94 8.06
C ILE A 225 13.70 11.06 7.60
N LYS A 226 13.43 12.28 8.01
CA LYS A 226 14.23 13.49 7.65
C LYS A 226 14.45 13.63 6.14
N GLY A 227 13.42 13.31 5.35
CA GLY A 227 13.45 13.44 3.89
C GLY A 227 14.04 12.26 3.13
N ASP A 228 14.63 11.29 3.80
CA ASP A 228 15.08 10.05 3.19
C ASP A 228 14.01 8.97 3.36
N CYS A 229 13.69 8.27 2.28
CA CYS A 229 12.67 7.23 2.26
C CYS A 229 13.30 5.85 2.10
N TYR A 230 12.84 4.90 2.90
CA TYR A 230 13.38 3.54 3.00
C TYR A 230 12.32 2.52 2.65
N TRP A 231 12.69 1.50 1.91
CA TRP A 231 11.85 0.33 1.65
C TRP A 231 12.68 -0.92 1.44
N VAL A 232 12.03 -2.06 1.46
CA VAL A 232 12.63 -3.38 1.29
C VAL A 232 12.07 -4.05 0.05
N MET A 233 12.93 -4.67 -0.73
CA MET A 233 12.55 -5.46 -1.90
C MET A 233 13.12 -6.87 -1.82
N THR A 234 12.44 -7.78 -2.48
CA THR A 234 12.82 -9.18 -2.62
C THR A 234 12.89 -9.55 -4.09
N ASP A 235 13.88 -10.32 -4.46
CA ASP A 235 14.01 -10.92 -5.78
C ASP A 235 14.52 -12.35 -5.61
N GLY A 236 13.89 -13.30 -6.26
CA GLY A 236 14.19 -14.70 -6.10
C GLY A 236 12.96 -15.53 -5.73
N PRO A 237 13.14 -16.84 -5.55
CA PRO A 237 12.01 -17.76 -5.37
C PRO A 237 11.24 -17.50 -4.08
N ALA A 238 9.91 -17.74 -4.14
CA ALA A 238 9.03 -17.58 -2.99
C ALA A 238 9.06 -18.76 -2.00
N ASN A 239 9.64 -19.89 -2.39
CA ASN A 239 9.61 -21.14 -1.62
C ASN A 239 11.00 -21.70 -1.26
N ARG A 240 12.03 -20.87 -1.35
CA ARG A 240 13.40 -21.18 -0.95
C ARG A 240 14.19 -19.89 -0.74
N GLN A 241 15.49 -19.98 -0.52
CA GLN A 241 16.34 -18.81 -0.32
C GLN A 241 16.21 -17.82 -1.48
N ALA A 242 15.90 -16.58 -1.16
CA ALA A 242 15.84 -15.46 -2.09
C ALA A 242 16.91 -14.41 -1.75
N LYS A 243 16.90 -13.29 -2.46
CA LYS A 243 17.80 -12.16 -2.24
C LYS A 243 17.00 -10.92 -1.86
N TYR A 244 17.42 -10.27 -0.81
CA TYR A 244 16.71 -9.16 -0.17
C TYR A 244 17.58 -7.91 -0.17
N ARG A 245 16.98 -6.75 -0.42
CA ARG A 245 17.67 -5.46 -0.40
C ARG A 245 16.88 -4.39 0.31
N ILE A 246 17.60 -3.57 1.05
CA ILE A 246 17.12 -2.30 1.59
C ILE A 246 17.49 -1.19 0.60
N PHE A 247 16.54 -0.32 0.31
CA PHE A 247 16.75 0.86 -0.52
C PHE A 247 16.52 2.13 0.29
N LYS A 248 17.30 3.16 -0.02
CA LYS A 248 17.17 4.51 0.49
C LYS A 248 17.12 5.48 -0.67
N ALA A 249 16.12 6.36 -0.69
CA ALA A 249 15.97 7.37 -1.73
C ALA A 249 15.76 8.75 -1.12
N LYS A 250 16.17 9.77 -1.86
CA LYS A 250 15.87 11.17 -1.58
C LYS A 250 15.30 11.81 -2.83
N ASP A 251 14.15 12.49 -2.69
CA ASP A 251 13.44 13.12 -3.80
C ASP A 251 13.19 12.13 -4.98
N GLY A 252 12.93 10.86 -4.66
CA GLY A 252 12.71 9.79 -5.63
C GLY A 252 13.97 9.17 -6.23
N LYS A 253 15.15 9.72 -5.97
CA LYS A 253 16.41 9.15 -6.45
C LYS A 253 17.00 8.19 -5.43
N VAL A 254 17.34 6.99 -5.84
CA VAL A 254 18.03 6.02 -5.00
C VAL A 254 19.43 6.55 -4.67
N ILE A 255 19.70 6.72 -3.38
CA ILE A 255 20.99 7.25 -2.86
C ILE A 255 21.77 6.20 -2.08
N GLY A 256 21.16 5.04 -1.80
CA GLY A 256 21.83 3.94 -1.10
C GLY A 256 21.02 2.66 -1.20
N GLN A 257 21.72 1.54 -1.13
CA GLN A 257 21.15 0.21 -1.06
C GLN A 257 22.07 -0.73 -0.30
N THR A 258 21.49 -1.75 0.33
CA THR A 258 22.24 -2.75 1.10
C THR A 258 21.59 -4.11 0.93
N ASP A 259 22.39 -5.12 0.61
CA ASP A 259 21.93 -6.50 0.59
C ASP A 259 21.74 -7.01 2.02
N ILE A 260 20.62 -7.69 2.26
CA ILE A 260 20.33 -8.31 3.54
C ILE A 260 20.86 -9.76 3.51
N SER A 261 21.80 -10.06 4.40
CA SER A 261 22.27 -11.43 4.63
C SER A 261 21.32 -12.12 5.62
N PHE A 262 20.54 -13.09 5.14
CA PHE A 262 19.57 -13.83 5.94
C PHE A 262 19.50 -15.29 5.48
N ASN A 263 20.57 -16.02 5.73
CA ASN A 263 20.71 -17.40 5.31
C ASN A 263 19.76 -18.32 6.11
N GLY A 264 18.98 -19.12 5.39
CA GLY A 264 17.98 -20.01 5.97
C GLY A 264 16.66 -19.29 6.34
N GLY A 265 16.60 -17.97 6.20
CA GLY A 265 15.40 -17.15 6.39
C GLY A 265 14.82 -16.64 5.08
N HIS A 266 13.59 -16.17 5.15
CA HIS A 266 12.87 -15.62 4.00
C HIS A 266 12.17 -14.32 4.37
N ILE A 267 12.30 -13.30 3.54
CA ILE A 267 11.72 -11.97 3.77
C ILE A 267 10.95 -11.54 2.53
N GLU A 268 9.67 -11.29 2.70
CA GLU A 268 8.77 -10.68 1.71
C GLU A 268 7.82 -9.69 2.37
N GLU A 269 7.30 -8.79 1.57
CA GLU A 269 6.14 -7.97 1.93
C GLU A 269 6.25 -7.38 3.34
N CYS A 270 7.38 -6.71 3.62
CA CYS A 270 7.61 -6.08 4.91
C CYS A 270 6.60 -5.00 5.21
N SER A 271 6.14 -4.93 6.46
CA SER A 271 5.36 -3.84 7.01
C SER A 271 6.25 -3.05 7.95
N CYS A 272 6.55 -1.82 7.58
CA CYS A 272 7.53 -0.98 8.27
C CYS A 272 6.89 0.28 8.83
N TYR A 273 7.52 0.85 9.84
CA TYR A 273 7.13 2.10 10.46
C TYR A 273 8.35 2.79 11.06
N PRO A 274 8.34 4.13 11.22
CA PRO A 274 9.40 4.83 11.91
C PRO A 274 9.24 4.74 13.42
N ASN A 275 10.34 4.56 14.13
CA ASN A 275 10.38 4.60 15.57
C ASN A 275 11.75 5.09 16.06
N GLU A 276 11.78 6.23 16.75
CA GLU A 276 13.02 6.83 17.30
C GLU A 276 14.14 6.97 16.25
N GLY A 277 13.80 7.38 15.04
CA GLY A 277 14.75 7.61 13.95
C GLY A 277 15.24 6.37 13.23
N LYS A 278 14.68 5.19 13.54
CA LYS A 278 14.94 3.94 12.83
C LYS A 278 13.70 3.45 12.11
N VAL A 279 13.90 2.57 11.14
CA VAL A 279 12.84 1.86 10.45
C VAL A 279 12.72 0.47 11.04
N GLU A 280 11.57 0.15 11.63
CA GLU A 280 11.28 -1.16 12.19
C GLU A 280 10.30 -1.89 11.28
N CYS A 281 10.61 -3.13 10.89
CA CYS A 281 9.81 -3.93 9.98
C CYS A 281 9.47 -5.29 10.58
N ILE A 282 8.23 -5.71 10.35
CA ILE A 282 7.80 -7.10 10.50
C ILE A 282 7.36 -7.59 9.13
N CYS A 283 7.88 -8.74 8.71
CA CYS A 283 7.79 -9.20 7.33
C CYS A 283 7.08 -10.57 7.23
N ARG A 284 7.04 -11.12 6.03
CA ARG A 284 6.50 -12.44 5.70
C ARG A 284 7.63 -13.39 5.37
N ASP A 285 7.63 -14.57 5.98
CA ASP A 285 8.37 -15.73 5.53
C ASP A 285 7.43 -16.61 4.70
N ASN A 286 7.77 -16.81 3.45
CA ASN A 286 6.96 -17.63 2.54
C ASN A 286 7.59 -19.01 2.27
N TRP A 287 8.56 -19.40 3.07
CA TRP A 287 9.34 -20.59 2.86
C TRP A 287 9.23 -21.59 4.02
N THR A 288 9.71 -21.23 5.22
CA THR A 288 9.84 -22.18 6.32
C THR A 288 9.20 -21.77 7.64
N GLY A 289 9.01 -20.49 7.89
CA GLY A 289 8.55 -20.02 9.19
C GLY A 289 7.08 -19.65 9.26
N THR A 290 6.47 -19.87 10.42
CA THR A 290 5.16 -19.29 10.80
C THR A 290 5.32 -18.14 11.79
N ASN A 291 6.54 -17.90 12.27
CA ASN A 291 6.98 -16.68 12.92
C ASN A 291 7.40 -15.65 11.87
N ARG A 292 7.26 -14.39 12.19
CA ARG A 292 7.56 -13.33 11.24
C ARG A 292 9.00 -12.86 11.34
N PRO A 293 9.67 -12.65 10.20
CA PRO A 293 10.96 -11.97 10.17
C PRO A 293 10.86 -10.56 10.73
N ILE A 294 11.90 -10.12 11.43
CA ILE A 294 12.08 -8.75 11.90
C ILE A 294 13.32 -8.15 11.24
N LEU A 295 13.18 -6.92 10.82
CA LEU A 295 14.25 -6.11 10.26
C LEU A 295 14.21 -4.73 10.91
N VAL A 296 15.32 -4.25 11.43
CA VAL A 296 15.48 -2.89 11.95
C VAL A 296 16.59 -2.22 11.16
N ILE A 297 16.29 -1.06 10.56
CA ILE A 297 17.17 -0.33 9.65
C ILE A 297 17.54 1.01 10.26
N SER A 298 18.83 1.31 10.27
CA SER A 298 19.36 2.63 10.67
C SER A 298 19.58 3.53 9.45
N SER A 299 19.76 4.83 9.68
CA SER A 299 19.87 5.83 8.63
C SER A 299 21.10 5.64 7.71
N ASP A 300 22.14 4.99 8.19
CA ASP A 300 23.34 4.62 7.41
C ASP A 300 23.19 3.28 6.66
N LEU A 301 21.99 2.68 6.67
CA LEU A 301 21.65 1.38 6.10
C LEU A 301 22.27 0.17 6.83
N SER A 302 22.88 0.36 7.98
CA SER A 302 23.14 -0.75 8.87
C SER A 302 21.80 -1.34 9.37
N TYR A 303 21.76 -2.65 9.60
CA TYR A 303 20.52 -3.33 9.94
C TYR A 303 20.75 -4.49 10.91
N THR A 304 19.69 -4.89 11.58
CA THR A 304 19.59 -6.18 12.27
C THR A 304 18.46 -6.99 11.66
N VAL A 305 18.63 -8.28 11.54
CA VAL A 305 17.64 -9.20 10.98
C VAL A 305 17.53 -10.44 11.84
N GLY A 306 16.32 -10.94 12.00
CA GLY A 306 16.00 -12.14 12.74
C GLY A 306 14.52 -12.46 12.62
N TYR A 307 13.99 -13.12 13.62
CA TYR A 307 12.56 -13.43 13.73
C TYR A 307 11.96 -12.78 14.96
N LEU A 308 10.65 -12.52 14.93
CA LEU A 308 9.90 -12.09 16.10
C LEU A 308 10.05 -13.16 17.19
N CYS A 309 10.54 -12.74 18.35
CA CYS A 309 10.86 -13.67 19.45
C CYS A 309 9.62 -14.29 20.06
N ALA A 310 8.47 -13.63 20.03
CA ALA A 310 7.23 -14.08 20.65
C ALA A 310 6.95 -15.57 20.43
N GLY A 311 6.55 -16.27 21.49
CA GLY A 311 6.20 -17.68 21.46
C GLY A 311 4.84 -18.00 20.87
N ILE A 312 4.29 -17.11 20.07
CA ILE A 312 2.99 -17.21 19.40
C ILE A 312 3.21 -16.96 17.91
N PRO A 313 2.82 -17.92 17.04
CA PRO A 313 2.94 -17.72 15.60
C PRO A 313 1.87 -16.74 15.11
N THR A 314 2.22 -15.87 14.16
CA THR A 314 1.32 -14.82 13.67
C THR A 314 1.10 -14.87 12.16
N ASP A 315 1.70 -15.81 11.47
CA ASP A 315 1.48 -16.03 10.05
C ASP A 315 0.26 -16.94 9.81
N THR A 316 -0.17 -17.07 8.56
CA THR A 316 -1.23 -17.95 8.13
C THR A 316 -0.82 -18.59 6.79
N PRO A 317 -0.79 -19.93 6.68
CA PRO A 317 -1.17 -20.92 7.69
C PRO A 317 -0.17 -21.03 8.86
N ARG A 318 -0.64 -21.54 9.99
CA ARG A 318 0.14 -21.79 11.18
C ARG A 318 -0.40 -22.96 11.99
N GLY A 319 0.43 -23.47 12.90
CA GLY A 319 0.01 -24.46 13.90
C GLY A 319 -0.68 -23.83 15.11
N GLU A 320 -0.92 -24.64 16.13
CA GLU A 320 -1.53 -24.18 17.39
C GLU A 320 -0.51 -23.41 18.25
N ASP A 321 -1.00 -22.40 18.96
CA ASP A 321 -0.18 -21.59 19.87
C ASP A 321 0.52 -22.44 20.95
N SER A 322 -0.15 -23.48 21.43
CA SER A 322 0.37 -24.38 22.46
C SER A 322 1.60 -25.18 22.01
N GLN A 323 1.72 -25.43 20.72
CA GLN A 323 2.81 -26.21 20.11
C GLN A 323 3.99 -25.35 19.62
N PHE A 324 3.81 -24.04 19.55
CA PHE A 324 4.82 -23.14 19.05
C PHE A 324 5.75 -22.68 20.18
N THR A 325 7.05 -22.77 19.98
CA THR A 325 8.05 -22.46 21.02
C THR A 325 8.64 -21.06 20.90
N GLY A 326 8.61 -20.46 19.72
CA GLY A 326 9.24 -19.17 19.42
C GLY A 326 10.76 -19.26 19.22
N SER A 327 11.29 -18.35 18.45
CA SER A 327 12.71 -18.15 18.23
C SER A 327 12.97 -16.74 17.73
N CYS A 328 14.01 -16.09 18.23
CA CYS A 328 14.47 -14.80 17.74
C CYS A 328 15.33 -14.90 16.47
N THR A 329 15.81 -16.07 16.11
CA THR A 329 16.83 -16.25 15.08
C THR A 329 16.47 -17.23 13.98
N ASN A 330 15.60 -18.19 14.23
CA ASN A 330 15.29 -19.27 13.32
C ASN A 330 13.82 -19.29 12.91
N PRO A 331 13.50 -19.63 11.64
CA PRO A 331 12.14 -19.91 11.24
C PRO A 331 11.61 -21.18 11.94
N LEU A 332 10.36 -21.13 12.38
CA LEU A 332 9.70 -22.26 13.04
C LEU A 332 8.32 -22.50 12.44
N GLY A 333 7.86 -23.75 12.48
CA GLY A 333 6.51 -24.14 12.12
C GLY A 333 6.35 -24.66 10.69
N ASN A 334 7.24 -24.37 9.77
CA ASN A 334 7.39 -24.94 8.43
C ASN A 334 6.06 -25.18 7.66
N LYS A 335 5.39 -24.10 7.25
CA LYS A 335 4.16 -24.19 6.45
C LYS A 335 4.35 -23.96 4.95
N GLY A 336 5.49 -23.41 4.52
CA GLY A 336 5.83 -23.20 3.10
C GLY A 336 4.94 -22.19 2.37
N TYR A 337 4.20 -21.36 3.07
CA TYR A 337 3.32 -20.31 2.58
C TYR A 337 3.05 -19.32 3.72
N GLY A 338 2.53 -18.15 3.38
CA GLY A 338 2.25 -17.13 4.38
C GLY A 338 1.23 -16.10 3.91
N VAL A 339 1.07 -15.07 4.71
CA VAL A 339 0.29 -13.88 4.43
C VAL A 339 1.06 -12.65 4.91
N LYS A 340 0.97 -11.54 4.16
CA LYS A 340 1.49 -10.26 4.65
C LYS A 340 0.78 -9.88 5.95
N GLY A 341 1.56 -9.50 6.94
CA GLY A 341 1.09 -9.04 8.25
C GLY A 341 1.94 -7.90 8.78
N PHE A 342 1.72 -7.53 10.02
CA PHE A 342 2.41 -6.43 10.68
C PHE A 342 2.53 -6.67 12.19
N GLY A 343 3.29 -5.82 12.84
CA GLY A 343 3.33 -5.68 14.29
C GLY A 343 3.98 -4.36 14.68
N PHE A 344 3.83 -4.00 15.95
CA PHE A 344 4.43 -2.79 16.51
C PHE A 344 5.21 -3.14 17.78
N ARG A 345 6.40 -2.61 17.87
CA ARG A 345 7.16 -2.66 19.13
C ARG A 345 6.67 -1.58 20.07
N GLN A 346 6.43 -1.96 21.30
CA GLN A 346 6.09 -1.07 22.41
C GLN A 346 6.97 -1.38 23.61
N GLY A 347 8.14 -0.73 23.67
CA GLY A 347 9.19 -1.13 24.59
C GLY A 347 9.72 -2.53 24.25
N THR A 348 9.56 -3.49 25.14
CA THR A 348 9.83 -4.91 24.89
C THR A 348 8.59 -5.72 24.53
N ASP A 349 7.40 -5.13 24.67
CA ASP A 349 6.15 -5.75 24.26
C ASP A 349 5.97 -5.61 22.75
N VAL A 350 5.10 -6.42 22.18
CA VAL A 350 4.72 -6.33 20.76
C VAL A 350 3.21 -6.42 20.60
N TRP A 351 2.66 -5.53 19.78
CA TRP A 351 1.35 -5.69 19.19
C TRP A 351 1.52 -6.43 17.86
N ALA A 352 0.89 -7.58 17.69
CA ALA A 352 0.95 -8.37 16.45
C ALA A 352 -0.46 -8.64 15.93
N GLY A 353 -0.66 -8.37 14.65
CA GLY A 353 -1.88 -8.71 13.93
C GLY A 353 -1.79 -10.09 13.31
N ARG A 354 -2.89 -10.84 13.32
CA ARG A 354 -2.99 -12.15 12.65
C ARG A 354 -4.43 -12.49 12.26
N THR A 355 -4.60 -13.36 11.31
CA THR A 355 -5.92 -13.96 11.03
C THR A 355 -6.38 -14.79 12.22
N ILE A 356 -7.70 -14.86 12.47
CA ILE A 356 -8.25 -15.73 13.52
C ILE A 356 -8.15 -17.18 13.08
N SER A 357 -8.50 -17.49 11.83
CA SER A 357 -8.27 -18.81 11.26
C SER A 357 -6.77 -19.13 11.16
N ARG A 358 -6.40 -20.33 11.52
CA ARG A 358 -5.02 -20.83 11.38
C ARG A 358 -4.71 -21.37 9.98
N THR A 359 -5.70 -21.59 9.17
CA THR A 359 -5.59 -22.28 7.87
C THR A 359 -5.96 -21.40 6.68
N SER A 360 -6.75 -20.36 6.91
CA SER A 360 -7.25 -19.48 5.85
C SER A 360 -7.19 -18.01 6.25
N ARG A 361 -7.29 -17.13 5.25
CA ARG A 361 -7.37 -15.67 5.45
C ARG A 361 -8.79 -15.28 5.85
N SER A 362 -9.13 -15.56 7.11
CA SER A 362 -10.47 -15.41 7.68
C SER A 362 -10.39 -14.92 9.11
N GLY A 363 -11.20 -13.93 9.44
CA GLY A 363 -11.13 -13.19 10.69
C GLY A 363 -9.83 -12.37 10.81
N PHE A 364 -9.77 -11.52 11.78
CA PHE A 364 -8.56 -10.77 12.11
C PHE A 364 -8.60 -10.32 13.57
N GLU A 365 -7.47 -10.47 14.25
CA GLU A 365 -7.26 -10.03 15.62
C GLU A 365 -5.90 -9.37 15.78
N ILE A 366 -5.79 -8.49 16.78
CA ILE A 366 -4.52 -7.93 17.22
C ILE A 366 -4.27 -8.32 18.68
N ILE A 367 -3.05 -8.75 18.96
CA ILE A 367 -2.65 -9.32 20.25
C ILE A 367 -1.45 -8.56 20.78
N LYS A 368 -1.49 -8.12 22.04
CA LYS A 368 -0.32 -7.61 22.74
C LYS A 368 0.34 -8.73 23.53
N ILE A 369 1.60 -8.98 23.23
CA ILE A 369 2.39 -10.05 23.85
C ILE A 369 3.48 -9.40 24.71
N ARG A 370 3.43 -9.65 26.02
CA ARG A 370 4.41 -9.12 26.99
C ARG A 370 5.79 -9.64 26.64
N ASN A 371 6.75 -8.73 26.52
CA ASN A 371 8.15 -9.05 26.17
C ASN A 371 8.33 -9.80 24.84
N GLY A 372 7.30 -9.83 23.99
CA GLY A 372 7.31 -10.61 22.74
C GLY A 372 8.31 -10.12 21.70
N TRP A 373 8.81 -8.88 21.82
CA TRP A 373 9.84 -8.37 20.93
C TRP A 373 11.21 -8.99 21.19
N THR A 374 11.50 -9.36 22.45
CA THR A 374 12.83 -9.81 22.89
C THR A 374 12.88 -11.22 23.48
N GLN A 375 11.74 -11.82 23.78
CA GLN A 375 11.65 -13.12 24.45
C GLN A 375 10.57 -14.01 23.82
N ASN A 376 10.72 -15.32 23.99
CA ASN A 376 9.75 -16.33 23.55
C ASN A 376 8.47 -16.36 24.41
N SER A 377 8.01 -15.21 24.84
CA SER A 377 6.83 -15.08 25.69
C SER A 377 5.56 -15.50 24.96
N LYS A 378 4.65 -16.14 25.69
CA LYS A 378 3.27 -16.44 25.27
C LYS A 378 2.24 -15.63 26.06
N ASP A 379 2.67 -14.72 26.92
CA ASP A 379 1.80 -13.94 27.81
C ASP A 379 1.05 -12.88 27.01
N GLN A 380 -0.19 -13.19 26.68
CA GLN A 380 -1.12 -12.29 25.99
C GLN A 380 -1.77 -11.37 27.01
N ILE A 381 -1.30 -10.14 27.09
CA ILE A 381 -1.84 -9.14 28.03
C ILE A 381 -3.00 -8.33 27.48
N ARG A 382 -3.27 -8.44 26.16
CA ARG A 382 -4.34 -7.74 25.46
C ARG A 382 -4.71 -8.50 24.22
N ARG A 383 -5.98 -8.44 23.84
CA ARG A 383 -6.51 -8.95 22.58
C ARG A 383 -7.69 -8.12 22.13
N GLN A 384 -7.73 -7.78 20.84
CA GLN A 384 -8.92 -7.21 20.18
C GLN A 384 -9.25 -8.01 18.93
N VAL A 385 -10.50 -8.38 18.77
CA VAL A 385 -11.04 -8.89 17.52
C VAL A 385 -11.41 -7.71 16.63
N ILE A 386 -10.91 -7.70 15.42
CA ILE A 386 -11.16 -6.66 14.41
C ILE A 386 -12.18 -7.13 13.38
N ILE A 387 -12.06 -8.38 12.94
CA ILE A 387 -13.00 -9.05 12.02
C ILE A 387 -13.31 -10.41 12.62
N ASP A 388 -14.59 -10.69 12.83
CA ASP A 388 -15.00 -12.01 13.32
C ASP A 388 -14.79 -13.09 12.26
N ASP A 389 -14.30 -14.24 12.68
CA ASP A 389 -14.28 -15.44 11.88
C ASP A 389 -15.73 -16.00 11.75
N PRO A 390 -16.23 -16.42 10.58
CA PRO A 390 -15.48 -16.72 9.36
C PRO A 390 -15.46 -15.60 8.30
N ASN A 391 -15.68 -14.36 8.63
CA ASN A 391 -15.62 -13.28 7.63
C ASN A 391 -14.21 -13.18 7.02
N TRP A 392 -14.15 -12.95 5.70
CA TRP A 392 -12.90 -12.92 4.95
C TRP A 392 -12.02 -11.74 5.34
N SER A 393 -10.76 -11.99 5.41
CA SER A 393 -9.69 -11.03 5.57
C SER A 393 -8.63 -11.21 4.48
N GLY A 394 -7.41 -10.79 4.70
CA GLY A 394 -6.35 -10.89 3.72
C GLY A 394 -5.04 -10.35 4.25
N TYR A 395 -4.39 -9.53 3.45
CA TYR A 395 -3.20 -8.81 3.85
C TYR A 395 -3.51 -7.82 4.96
N SER A 396 -2.50 -7.50 5.73
CA SER A 396 -2.53 -6.41 6.69
C SER A 396 -1.16 -5.72 6.72
N GLY A 397 -1.15 -4.47 7.12
CA GLY A 397 0.08 -3.71 7.14
C GLY A 397 0.00 -2.50 8.07
N SER A 398 1.17 -2.03 8.46
CA SER A 398 1.34 -0.90 9.37
C SER A 398 1.54 0.41 8.62
N PHE A 399 1.21 1.49 9.29
CA PHE A 399 1.60 2.85 8.98
C PHE A 399 1.53 3.69 10.25
N THR A 400 1.97 4.93 10.21
CA THR A 400 1.87 5.85 11.32
C THR A 400 1.19 7.15 10.89
N LEU A 401 0.46 7.77 11.83
CA LEU A 401 0.02 9.15 11.65
C LEU A 401 1.15 10.08 12.10
N PRO A 402 1.58 11.02 11.25
CA PRO A 402 2.66 11.94 11.58
C PRO A 402 2.22 12.98 12.61
N VAL A 403 3.19 13.55 13.34
CA VAL A 403 2.93 14.58 14.36
C VAL A 403 2.29 15.84 13.76
N GLU A 404 2.58 16.16 12.52
CA GLU A 404 2.00 17.29 11.81
C GLU A 404 0.48 17.16 11.65
N LEU A 405 0.01 15.92 11.45
CA LEU A 405 -1.41 15.62 11.27
C LEU A 405 -2.15 15.52 12.62
N THR A 406 -1.56 14.85 13.60
CA THR A 406 -2.18 14.56 14.90
C THR A 406 -1.99 15.65 15.93
N LYS A 407 -0.95 16.48 15.79
CA LYS A 407 -0.48 17.45 16.79
C LYS A 407 -0.03 16.79 18.11
N LYS A 408 0.35 15.52 18.07
CA LYS A 408 0.94 14.79 19.19
C LYS A 408 2.46 14.85 19.14
N GLU A 409 3.12 14.50 20.23
CA GLU A 409 4.58 14.43 20.34
C GLU A 409 5.15 13.06 19.95
N CYS A 410 4.29 12.14 19.58
CA CYS A 410 4.62 10.77 19.20
C CYS A 410 3.89 10.38 17.92
N LEU A 411 4.38 9.34 17.25
CA LEU A 411 3.79 8.80 16.03
C LEU A 411 2.70 7.79 16.39
N VAL A 412 1.47 8.02 15.95
CA VAL A 412 0.36 7.12 16.23
C VAL A 412 0.47 5.86 15.39
N PRO A 413 0.60 4.67 15.99
CA PRO A 413 0.64 3.41 15.24
C PRO A 413 -0.75 3.10 14.70
N CYS A 414 -0.84 2.81 13.41
CA CYS A 414 -2.05 2.43 12.71
C CYS A 414 -1.82 1.19 11.85
N PHE A 415 -2.88 0.48 11.55
CA PHE A 415 -2.83 -0.63 10.62
C PHE A 415 -4.08 -0.67 9.76
N TRP A 416 -3.93 -1.31 8.62
CA TRP A 416 -5.04 -1.64 7.72
C TRP A 416 -5.15 -3.15 7.58
N VAL A 417 -6.36 -3.62 7.29
CA VAL A 417 -6.65 -5.02 6.96
C VAL A 417 -7.41 -5.06 5.65
N GLU A 418 -6.90 -5.84 4.72
CA GLU A 418 -7.56 -6.16 3.46
C GLU A 418 -8.66 -7.18 3.71
N MET A 419 -9.85 -6.93 3.16
CA MET A 419 -10.96 -7.86 3.16
C MET A 419 -11.18 -8.36 1.73
N ILE A 420 -10.62 -9.53 1.41
CA ILE A 420 -10.73 -10.13 0.09
C ILE A 420 -12.12 -10.74 -0.07
N ARG A 421 -12.77 -10.44 -1.21
CA ARG A 421 -14.08 -10.97 -1.55
C ARG A 421 -14.08 -11.53 -2.97
N GLY A 422 -15.03 -12.41 -3.25
CA GLY A 422 -15.19 -13.03 -4.54
C GLY A 422 -14.51 -14.39 -4.66
N LYS A 423 -14.09 -14.74 -5.88
CA LYS A 423 -13.44 -16.04 -6.15
C LYS A 423 -12.12 -16.19 -5.37
N PRO A 424 -11.73 -17.43 -5.01
CA PRO A 424 -12.45 -18.70 -5.26
C PRO A 424 -13.58 -19.00 -4.27
N GLU A 425 -13.72 -18.21 -3.21
CA GLU A 425 -14.56 -18.53 -2.05
C GLU A 425 -16.05 -18.19 -2.27
N GLU A 426 -16.35 -17.31 -3.21
CA GLU A 426 -17.70 -16.84 -3.50
C GLU A 426 -18.04 -16.97 -4.99
N THR A 427 -19.34 -16.89 -5.32
CA THR A 427 -19.86 -17.11 -6.68
C THR A 427 -19.79 -15.87 -7.57
N THR A 428 -18.72 -15.10 -7.48
CA THR A 428 -18.47 -13.96 -8.36
C THR A 428 -17.58 -14.36 -9.54
N ILE A 429 -17.52 -13.52 -10.57
CA ILE A 429 -16.58 -13.70 -11.69
C ILE A 429 -15.22 -13.07 -11.43
N TRP A 430 -15.09 -12.29 -10.37
CA TRP A 430 -13.92 -11.51 -9.99
C TRP A 430 -13.43 -11.85 -8.57
N THR A 431 -12.22 -11.46 -8.27
CA THR A 431 -11.68 -11.33 -6.92
C THR A 431 -11.31 -9.88 -6.71
N SER A 432 -11.77 -9.28 -5.64
CA SER A 432 -11.44 -7.90 -5.28
C SER A 432 -11.33 -7.77 -3.77
N SER A 433 -11.01 -6.58 -3.29
CA SER A 433 -10.95 -6.32 -1.86
C SER A 433 -11.41 -4.92 -1.50
N SER A 434 -11.75 -4.75 -0.23
CA SER A 434 -11.88 -3.48 0.44
C SER A 434 -10.92 -3.46 1.63
N SER A 435 -10.90 -2.38 2.40
CA SER A 435 -10.02 -2.26 3.56
C SER A 435 -10.69 -1.59 4.74
N ILE A 436 -10.26 -1.98 5.94
CA ILE A 436 -10.52 -1.28 7.19
C ILE A 436 -9.22 -0.76 7.76
N VAL A 437 -9.30 0.33 8.50
CA VAL A 437 -8.14 1.00 9.10
C VAL A 437 -8.44 1.27 10.56
N MET A 438 -7.47 0.92 11.43
CA MET A 438 -7.53 1.10 12.86
C MET A 438 -6.30 1.89 13.32
N CYS A 439 -6.48 2.77 14.29
CA CYS A 439 -5.37 3.54 14.86
C CYS A 439 -5.31 3.38 16.38
N GLY A 440 -4.09 3.41 16.91
CA GLY A 440 -3.84 3.29 18.35
C GLY A 440 -4.42 4.43 19.14
N VAL A 441 -4.95 4.10 20.32
CA VAL A 441 -5.48 5.04 21.30
C VAL A 441 -4.90 4.74 22.69
N ASP A 442 -4.95 5.72 23.57
CA ASP A 442 -4.40 5.66 24.92
C ASP A 442 -5.33 5.03 25.97
N HIS A 443 -6.46 4.50 25.53
CA HIS A 443 -7.47 3.86 26.38
C HIS A 443 -7.85 2.48 25.85
N LYS A 444 -8.37 1.66 26.74
CA LYS A 444 -8.84 0.32 26.40
C LYS A 444 -10.12 0.40 25.59
N ILE A 445 -10.16 -0.34 24.49
CA ILE A 445 -11.34 -0.46 23.64
C ILE A 445 -11.81 -1.91 23.62
N ALA A 446 -13.13 -2.12 23.61
CA ALA A 446 -13.73 -3.41 23.37
C ALA A 446 -13.44 -3.90 21.93
N SER A 447 -13.54 -5.19 21.72
CA SER A 447 -13.41 -5.78 20.37
C SER A 447 -14.45 -5.18 19.43
N TRP A 448 -14.02 -5.05 18.17
CA TRP A 448 -14.82 -4.45 17.12
C TRP A 448 -14.98 -5.48 16.02
N SER A 449 -16.17 -5.70 15.59
CA SER A 449 -16.43 -6.65 14.53
C SER A 449 -16.75 -5.92 13.23
N TRP A 450 -15.83 -5.94 12.29
CA TRP A 450 -15.99 -5.40 10.98
C TRP A 450 -16.06 -6.52 9.94
N HIS A 451 -16.94 -6.38 8.98
CA HIS A 451 -17.03 -7.23 7.81
C HIS A 451 -17.55 -6.42 6.63
N ASP A 452 -17.36 -6.93 5.44
CA ASP A 452 -17.72 -6.21 4.21
C ASP A 452 -19.18 -6.43 3.76
N GLY A 453 -20.00 -7.04 4.63
CA GLY A 453 -21.36 -7.41 4.31
C GLY A 453 -21.45 -8.59 3.33
N ALA A 454 -22.67 -9.00 3.00
CA ALA A 454 -22.89 -10.05 2.01
C ALA A 454 -22.53 -9.51 0.63
N ILE A 455 -21.71 -10.26 -0.12
CA ILE A 455 -21.55 -10.05 -1.55
C ILE A 455 -22.62 -10.89 -2.23
N LEU A 456 -23.53 -10.20 -2.88
CA LEU A 456 -24.50 -10.86 -3.73
C LEU A 456 -23.80 -11.30 -5.02
N PRO A 457 -24.16 -12.46 -5.59
CA PRO A 457 -23.72 -12.80 -6.93
C PRO A 457 -24.16 -11.65 -7.87
N PHE A 458 -23.20 -11.06 -8.56
CA PHE A 458 -23.50 -10.01 -9.51
C PHE A 458 -24.07 -10.63 -10.79
N ASP A 459 -25.29 -10.25 -11.11
CA ASP A 459 -25.92 -10.57 -12.38
C ASP A 459 -25.58 -9.43 -13.36
N ILE A 460 -24.59 -9.68 -14.20
CA ILE A 460 -24.12 -8.72 -15.20
C ILE A 460 -25.23 -8.36 -16.19
N ASP A 461 -26.16 -9.26 -16.43
CA ASP A 461 -27.24 -9.07 -17.40
C ASP A 461 -28.40 -8.20 -16.87
N LYS A 462 -28.37 -7.87 -15.58
CA LYS A 462 -29.37 -7.00 -14.93
C LYS A 462 -28.90 -5.56 -14.71
N MET A 463 -27.76 -5.21 -15.25
CA MET A 463 -27.22 -3.84 -15.26
C MET A 463 -27.51 -3.14 -16.61
#